data_2babd7a7c02b1112f4ca7a3bbf42445c
#
_entry.id   2babd7a7c02b1112f4ca7a3bbf42445c
#
_cell.length_a   1.000
_cell.length_b   1.000
_cell.length_c   1.000
_cell.angle_alpha   90.00
_cell.angle_beta   90.00
_cell.angle_gamma   90.00
#
_symmetry.space_group_name_H-M   'P 1'
#
loop_
_entity.id
_entity.type
_entity.pdbx_description
1 polymer ?
#
loop_
_entity_poly.entity_id
_entity_poly.type
_entity_poly.pdbx_seq_one_letter_code
_entity_poly.pdbx_strand_id
1 'polypeptide(L)'
;TVNWRRELRRFAGFAEKRYQKVSMKKESRRYGVNPGIRHKRRTKLMVAVDTSGSVDGESLALFFAELYHIFKAGAEITVVECDTHIAKAWEYKGKTPVTITGRGGTDFTAPIVYANEREFDGIIYFTDAYGPPPAVKPRAKTMWMICPAGADVGTMTEFPGRKIKMPEVKLKASGK
;
A
#
# COMPACT_ATOMS: atom_id res chain seq x y z
N THR A 1 -12.36 16.91 5.36
CA THR A 1 -11.38 15.90 5.80
C THR A 1 -11.56 14.64 4.98
N VAL A 2 -10.55 14.24 4.24
CA VAL A 2 -10.62 13.02 3.40
C VAL A 2 -10.65 11.79 4.32
N ASN A 3 -11.62 10.90 4.11
CA ASN A 3 -11.67 9.65 4.85
C ASN A 3 -10.64 8.67 4.26
N TRP A 4 -9.45 8.65 4.83
CA TRP A 4 -8.33 7.83 4.37
C TRP A 4 -8.64 6.32 4.31
N ARG A 5 -9.44 5.80 5.24
CA ARG A 5 -9.84 4.38 5.28
C ARG A 5 -10.69 4.02 4.06
N ARG A 6 -11.65 4.87 3.71
CA ARG A 6 -12.47 4.70 2.52
C ARG A 6 -11.63 4.75 1.24
N GLU A 7 -10.67 5.65 1.18
CA GLU A 7 -9.80 5.80 0.03
C GLU A 7 -8.84 4.61 -0.13
N LEU A 8 -8.32 4.09 0.97
CA LEU A 8 -7.47 2.90 0.97
C LEU A 8 -8.25 1.66 0.47
N ARG A 9 -9.45 1.43 0.97
CA ARG A 9 -10.33 0.34 0.47
C ARG A 9 -10.70 0.52 -0.99
N ARG A 10 -10.98 1.75 -1.40
CA ARG A 10 -11.29 2.07 -2.80
C ARG A 10 -10.10 1.80 -3.72
N PHE A 11 -8.91 2.12 -3.29
CA PHE A 11 -7.68 1.82 -4.03
C PHE A 11 -7.48 0.32 -4.20
N ALA A 12 -7.63 -0.47 -3.14
CA ALA A 12 -7.54 -1.93 -3.20
C ALA A 12 -8.59 -2.53 -4.15
N GLY A 13 -9.84 -2.08 -4.06
CA GLY A 13 -10.93 -2.52 -4.95
C GLY A 13 -10.74 -2.08 -6.42
N PHE A 14 -10.05 -0.98 -6.66
CA PHE A 14 -9.72 -0.54 -8.02
C PHE A 14 -8.67 -1.44 -8.68
N ALA A 15 -7.67 -1.89 -7.94
CA ALA A 15 -6.67 -2.83 -8.42
C ALA A 15 -7.34 -4.15 -8.86
N GLU A 16 -8.32 -4.64 -8.10
CA GLU A 16 -9.13 -5.81 -8.46
C GLU A 16 -9.91 -5.61 -9.78
N LYS A 17 -10.59 -4.48 -9.92
CA LYS A 17 -11.38 -4.18 -11.15
C LYS A 17 -10.52 -4.10 -12.40
N ARG A 18 -9.30 -3.59 -12.29
CA ARG A 18 -8.37 -3.52 -13.44
C ARG A 18 -8.04 -4.91 -13.96
N TYR A 19 -7.82 -5.86 -13.07
CA TYR A 19 -7.54 -7.23 -13.45
C TYR A 19 -8.73 -7.87 -14.20
N GLN A 20 -9.95 -7.71 -13.70
CA GLN A 20 -11.15 -8.22 -14.35
C GLN A 20 -11.32 -7.69 -15.78
N LYS A 21 -11.03 -6.40 -15.99
CA LYS A 21 -11.12 -5.77 -17.32
C LYS A 21 -10.12 -6.36 -18.33
N VAL A 22 -8.91 -6.70 -17.89
CA VAL A 22 -7.88 -7.31 -18.74
C VAL A 22 -8.21 -8.76 -19.07
N SER A 23 -8.79 -9.52 -18.13
CA SER A 23 -9.16 -10.92 -18.35
C SER A 23 -10.39 -11.08 -19.26
N MET A 24 -11.32 -10.13 -19.24
CA MET A 24 -12.51 -10.13 -20.12
C MET A 24 -12.17 -9.80 -21.58
N LYS A 25 -11.03 -9.15 -21.86
CA LYS A 25 -10.56 -8.86 -23.23
C LYS A 25 -9.88 -10.02 -23.95
N LYS A 26 -9.54 -11.09 -23.25
CA LYS A 26 -9.03 -12.31 -23.87
C LYS A 26 -10.19 -13.24 -24.23
N GLU A 27 -10.84 -12.97 -25.34
CA GLU A 27 -11.74 -13.94 -25.96
C GLU A 27 -10.95 -15.20 -26.34
N SER A 28 -11.50 -16.35 -25.99
CA SER A 28 -10.98 -17.61 -26.48
C SER A 28 -11.18 -17.65 -28.00
N ARG A 29 -10.10 -17.53 -28.75
CA ARG A 29 -10.12 -17.60 -30.22
C ARG A 29 -10.70 -18.91 -30.78
N ARG A 30 -10.91 -19.92 -29.95
CA ARG A 30 -11.27 -21.26 -30.37
C ARG A 30 -12.77 -21.53 -30.36
N TYR A 31 -13.56 -20.85 -29.53
CA TYR A 31 -14.98 -21.19 -29.35
C TYR A 31 -15.95 -20.00 -29.31
N GLY A 32 -15.50 -18.76 -29.41
CA GLY A 32 -16.39 -17.58 -29.39
C GLY A 32 -17.27 -17.43 -28.14
N VAL A 33 -17.04 -18.25 -27.11
CA VAL A 33 -17.82 -18.30 -25.87
C VAL A 33 -16.85 -18.12 -24.71
N ASN A 34 -17.20 -17.24 -23.76
CA ASN A 34 -16.46 -17.10 -22.52
C ASN A 34 -16.37 -18.46 -21.81
N PRO A 35 -15.16 -18.99 -21.56
CA PRO A 35 -15.02 -20.20 -20.78
C PRO A 35 -15.61 -19.95 -19.39
N GLY A 36 -16.61 -20.71 -18.97
CA GLY A 36 -17.36 -20.53 -17.72
C GLY A 36 -16.57 -20.79 -16.43
N ILE A 37 -15.24 -20.93 -16.51
CA ILE A 37 -14.34 -21.07 -15.38
C ILE A 37 -13.53 -19.79 -15.25
N ARG A 38 -14.03 -18.85 -14.45
CA ARG A 38 -13.26 -17.70 -13.98
C ARG A 38 -12.31 -18.16 -12.90
N HIS A 39 -11.04 -18.34 -13.21
CA HIS A 39 -10.00 -18.35 -12.19
C HIS A 39 -9.94 -16.95 -11.56
N LYS A 40 -10.56 -16.80 -10.39
CA LYS A 40 -10.52 -15.57 -9.62
C LYS A 40 -9.12 -15.40 -9.06
N ARG A 41 -8.25 -14.74 -9.81
CA ARG A 41 -6.93 -14.35 -9.32
C ARG A 41 -7.11 -13.36 -8.17
N ARG A 42 -6.44 -13.59 -7.07
CA ARG A 42 -6.42 -12.65 -5.95
C ARG A 42 -5.64 -11.39 -6.33
N THR A 43 -6.11 -10.25 -5.89
CA THR A 43 -5.38 -8.99 -6.03
C THR A 43 -4.10 -9.04 -5.22
N LYS A 44 -2.96 -8.74 -5.83
CA LYS A 44 -1.65 -8.70 -5.18
C LYS A 44 -1.26 -7.26 -4.88
N LEU A 45 -1.14 -6.94 -3.61
CA LEU A 45 -0.73 -5.63 -3.13
C LEU A 45 0.62 -5.71 -2.44
N MET A 46 1.51 -4.77 -2.74
CA MET A 46 2.71 -4.52 -1.96
C MET A 46 2.45 -3.35 -1.02
N VAL A 47 2.76 -3.54 0.25
CA VAL A 47 2.70 -2.51 1.28
C VAL A 47 4.13 -2.22 1.74
N ALA A 48 4.66 -1.08 1.38
CA ALA A 48 5.95 -0.62 1.87
C ALA A 48 5.75 0.20 3.14
N VAL A 49 6.37 -0.22 4.22
CA VAL A 49 6.35 0.46 5.50
C VAL A 49 7.70 1.11 5.74
N ASP A 50 7.68 2.42 5.86
CA ASP A 50 8.85 3.20 6.25
C ASP A 50 9.12 2.96 7.74
N THR A 51 10.32 2.52 8.03
CA THR A 51 10.77 2.22 9.39
C THR A 51 11.54 3.37 10.03
N SER A 52 11.52 4.56 9.42
CA SER A 52 12.08 5.77 10.00
C SER A 52 11.41 6.09 11.34
N GLY A 53 12.18 6.63 12.29
CA GLY A 53 11.75 6.84 13.67
C GLY A 53 10.63 7.87 13.89
N SER A 54 10.14 8.50 12.83
CA SER A 54 9.06 9.50 12.84
C SER A 54 7.66 8.90 12.64
N VAL A 55 7.57 7.60 12.35
CA VAL A 55 6.29 6.89 12.23
C VAL A 55 5.83 6.44 13.61
N ASP A 56 4.71 6.99 14.09
CA ASP A 56 4.16 6.63 15.39
C ASP A 56 3.46 5.25 15.37
N GLY A 57 3.59 4.52 16.48
CA GLY A 57 3.03 3.17 16.61
C GLY A 57 1.50 3.12 16.55
N GLU A 58 0.81 4.18 16.95
CA GLU A 58 -0.65 4.24 16.90
C GLU A 58 -1.18 4.34 15.48
N SER A 59 -0.60 5.23 14.67
CA SER A 59 -0.95 5.36 13.24
C SER A 59 -0.64 4.09 12.48
N LEU A 60 0.46 3.44 12.81
CA LEU A 60 0.83 2.14 12.24
C LEU A 60 -0.19 1.06 12.60
N ALA A 61 -0.60 0.96 13.86
CA ALA A 61 -1.62 0.00 14.30
C ALA A 61 -2.97 0.22 13.58
N LEU A 62 -3.39 1.47 13.43
CA LEU A 62 -4.60 1.82 12.68
C LEU A 62 -4.50 1.46 11.19
N PHE A 63 -3.34 1.67 10.61
CA PHE A 63 -3.07 1.29 9.22
C PHE A 63 -3.15 -0.22 9.02
N PHE A 64 -2.50 -1.01 9.89
CA PHE A 64 -2.57 -2.47 9.85
C PHE A 64 -3.97 -3.01 10.13
N ALA A 65 -4.75 -2.37 11.00
CA ALA A 65 -6.15 -2.73 11.21
C ALA A 65 -6.96 -2.59 9.91
N GLU A 66 -6.68 -1.57 9.12
CA GLU A 66 -7.33 -1.38 7.82
C GLU A 66 -6.82 -2.37 6.76
N LEU A 67 -5.54 -2.70 6.77
CA LEU A 67 -4.98 -3.77 5.92
C LEU A 67 -5.62 -5.13 6.22
N TYR A 68 -5.95 -5.39 7.48
CA TYR A 68 -6.66 -6.61 7.86
C TYR A 68 -8.02 -6.74 7.16
N HIS A 69 -8.77 -5.66 7.03
CA HIS A 69 -10.03 -5.67 6.27
C HIS A 69 -9.81 -5.97 4.79
N ILE A 70 -8.78 -5.40 4.19
CA ILE A 70 -8.41 -5.64 2.80
C ILE A 70 -7.97 -7.10 2.60
N PHE A 71 -7.19 -7.63 3.52
CA PHE A 71 -6.77 -9.03 3.53
C PHE A 71 -7.97 -9.99 3.66
N LYS A 72 -8.91 -9.71 4.55
CA LYS A 72 -10.15 -10.48 4.71
C LYS A 72 -11.04 -10.44 3.47
N ALA A 73 -10.99 -9.37 2.71
CA ALA A 73 -11.68 -9.25 1.42
C ALA A 73 -11.06 -10.13 0.31
N GLY A 74 -9.92 -10.78 0.56
CA GLY A 74 -9.29 -11.75 -0.32
C GLY A 74 -8.03 -11.26 -1.05
N ALA A 75 -7.48 -10.09 -0.71
CA ALA A 75 -6.22 -9.62 -1.27
C ALA A 75 -5.01 -10.38 -0.72
N GLU A 76 -4.02 -10.63 -1.56
CA GLU A 76 -2.69 -11.06 -1.14
C GLU A 76 -1.84 -9.83 -0.87
N ILE A 77 -1.31 -9.70 0.33
CA ILE A 77 -0.54 -8.54 0.76
C ILE A 77 0.89 -8.97 1.10
N THR A 78 1.87 -8.38 0.43
CA THR A 78 3.28 -8.48 0.78
C THR A 78 3.71 -7.20 1.46
N VAL A 79 4.19 -7.30 2.69
CA VAL A 79 4.73 -6.16 3.44
C VAL A 79 6.23 -6.10 3.23
N VAL A 80 6.72 -4.91 2.92
CA VAL A 80 8.15 -4.62 2.74
C VAL A 80 8.54 -3.54 3.73
N GLU A 81 9.41 -3.90 4.66
CA GLU A 81 10.00 -2.94 5.60
C GLU A 81 11.25 -2.33 4.96
N CYS A 82 11.29 -1.02 4.89
CA CYS A 82 12.36 -0.29 4.22
C CYS A 82 12.82 0.92 5.03
N ASP A 83 14.12 1.18 4.94
CA ASP A 83 14.77 2.42 5.33
C ASP A 83 15.53 2.96 4.11
N THR A 84 16.86 2.87 4.07
CA THR A 84 17.68 3.15 2.87
C THR A 84 17.69 1.98 1.87
N HIS A 85 17.28 0.80 2.30
CA HIS A 85 17.19 -0.42 1.51
C HIS A 85 16.06 -1.31 2.05
N ILE A 86 15.77 -2.40 1.38
CA ILE A 86 14.78 -3.37 1.87
C ILE A 86 15.39 -4.16 3.02
N ALA A 87 14.89 -3.93 4.23
CA ALA A 87 15.33 -4.65 5.42
C ALA A 87 14.67 -6.04 5.51
N LYS A 88 13.37 -6.12 5.20
CA LYS A 88 12.60 -7.36 5.27
C LYS A 88 11.39 -7.30 4.33
N ALA A 89 11.06 -8.44 3.72
CA ALA A 89 9.85 -8.62 2.95
C ALA A 89 9.14 -9.89 3.41
N TRP A 90 7.84 -9.83 3.66
CA TRP A 90 7.06 -10.95 4.17
C TRP A 90 5.60 -10.90 3.75
N GLU A 91 4.95 -12.05 3.68
CA GLU A 91 3.53 -12.16 3.37
C GLU A 91 2.68 -11.84 4.60
N TYR A 92 1.73 -10.91 4.45
CA TYR A 92 0.80 -10.56 5.51
C TYR A 92 -0.29 -11.62 5.67
N LYS A 93 -0.42 -12.18 6.87
CA LYS A 93 -1.39 -13.22 7.23
C LYS A 93 -2.41 -12.78 8.28
N GLY A 94 -2.68 -11.49 8.35
CA GLY A 94 -3.69 -10.93 9.26
C GLY A 94 -3.19 -10.60 10.67
N LYS A 95 -1.89 -10.69 10.92
CA LYS A 95 -1.29 -10.30 12.21
C LYS A 95 -0.49 -9.03 12.08
N THR A 96 -0.74 -8.07 12.97
CA THR A 96 0.06 -6.86 13.06
C THR A 96 1.45 -7.20 13.61
N PRO A 97 2.54 -6.75 12.98
CA PRO A 97 3.88 -6.97 13.51
C PRO A 97 4.05 -6.24 14.85
N VAL A 98 4.67 -6.90 15.81
CA VAL A 98 4.93 -6.36 17.15
C VAL A 98 6.09 -5.37 17.14
N THR A 99 7.04 -5.57 16.25
CA THR A 99 8.22 -4.71 16.08
C THR A 99 8.51 -4.50 14.60
N ILE A 100 8.68 -3.25 14.22
CA ILE A 100 9.24 -2.86 12.94
C ILE A 100 10.69 -2.52 13.17
N THR A 101 11.58 -3.21 12.46
CA THR A 101 13.02 -3.04 12.58
C THR A 101 13.52 -2.07 11.52
N GLY A 102 14.02 -0.92 11.95
CA GLY A 102 14.71 0.03 11.09
C GLY A 102 15.09 1.29 11.87
N ARG A 103 16.26 1.82 11.59
CA ARG A 103 16.76 3.10 12.09
C ARG A 103 17.63 3.70 11.00
N GLY A 104 17.07 4.44 10.09
CA GLY A 104 17.87 5.02 9.03
C GLY A 104 17.13 6.08 8.22
N GLY A 105 17.79 6.59 7.21
CA GLY A 105 17.20 7.49 6.22
C GLY A 105 16.15 6.76 5.36
N THR A 106 15.46 7.52 4.54
CA THR A 106 14.39 6.99 3.70
C THR A 106 14.81 6.97 2.24
N ASP A 107 14.80 5.81 1.62
CA ASP A 107 14.90 5.66 0.16
C ASP A 107 13.63 5.01 -0.38
N PHE A 108 12.84 5.78 -1.09
CA PHE A 108 11.59 5.31 -1.69
C PHE A 108 11.80 4.51 -2.99
N THR A 109 13.01 4.49 -3.53
CA THR A 109 13.32 3.83 -4.80
C THR A 109 13.39 2.32 -4.66
N ALA A 110 14.04 1.81 -3.62
CA ALA A 110 14.26 0.37 -3.45
C ALA A 110 12.97 -0.46 -3.41
N PRO A 111 11.90 -0.09 -2.67
CA PRO A 111 10.64 -0.82 -2.70
C PRO A 111 9.93 -0.76 -4.07
N ILE A 112 10.05 0.35 -4.80
CA ILE A 112 9.47 0.46 -6.14
C ILE A 112 10.18 -0.45 -7.13
N VAL A 113 11.51 -0.54 -7.08
CA VAL A 113 12.29 -1.50 -7.89
C VAL A 113 11.86 -2.92 -7.56
N TYR A 114 11.76 -3.25 -6.27
CA TYR A 114 11.27 -4.55 -5.81
C TYR A 114 9.88 -4.89 -6.36
N ALA A 115 8.96 -3.92 -6.36
CA ALA A 115 7.62 -4.09 -6.91
C ALA A 115 7.61 -4.23 -8.44
N ASN A 116 8.49 -3.51 -9.13
CA ASN A 116 8.59 -3.54 -10.59
C ASN A 116 9.17 -4.85 -11.13
N GLU A 117 10.02 -5.51 -10.35
CA GLU A 117 10.56 -6.84 -10.66
C GLU A 117 9.55 -7.96 -10.44
N ARG A 118 8.49 -7.68 -9.71
CA ARG A 118 7.41 -8.60 -9.37
C ARG A 118 6.07 -8.07 -9.87
N GLU A 119 5.12 -8.96 -10.08
CA GLU A 119 3.78 -8.58 -10.54
C GLU A 119 2.87 -8.22 -9.37
N PHE A 120 2.82 -6.93 -9.01
CA PHE A 120 1.84 -6.38 -8.08
C PHE A 120 0.77 -5.58 -8.84
N ASP A 121 -0.47 -5.64 -8.36
CA ASP A 121 -1.59 -4.88 -8.93
C ASP A 121 -1.64 -3.45 -8.35
N GLY A 122 -1.11 -3.26 -7.15
CA GLY A 122 -1.02 -1.96 -6.49
C GLY A 122 0.10 -1.90 -5.46
N ILE A 123 0.58 -0.69 -5.21
CA ILE A 123 1.60 -0.37 -4.22
C ILE A 123 1.00 0.62 -3.22
N ILE A 124 1.12 0.34 -1.94
CA ILE A 124 0.73 1.25 -0.86
C ILE A 124 1.97 1.54 -0.05
N TYR A 125 2.31 2.82 0.07
CA TYR A 125 3.39 3.30 0.93
C TYR A 125 2.81 3.86 2.22
N PHE A 126 3.34 3.44 3.36
CA PHE A 126 3.09 4.04 4.66
C PHE A 126 4.38 4.70 5.15
N THR A 127 4.39 6.03 5.23
CA THR A 127 5.59 6.83 5.46
C THR A 127 5.27 8.20 6.05
N ASP A 128 6.25 8.88 6.60
CA ASP A 128 6.20 10.30 6.90
C ASP A 128 6.48 11.19 5.67
N ALA A 129 6.95 10.58 4.58
CA ALA A 129 7.28 11.24 3.32
C ALA A 129 8.40 12.30 3.39
N TYR A 130 9.23 12.26 4.42
CA TYR A 130 10.44 13.08 4.49
C TYR A 130 11.59 12.39 3.76
N GLY A 131 11.76 12.72 2.50
CA GLY A 131 12.82 12.18 1.66
C GLY A 131 12.66 12.63 0.21
N PRO A 132 13.63 12.32 -0.64
CA PRO A 132 13.54 12.64 -2.07
C PRO A 132 12.48 11.77 -2.76
N PRO A 133 11.87 12.26 -3.84
CA PRO A 133 10.96 11.45 -4.65
C PRO A 133 11.71 10.23 -5.21
N PRO A 134 10.98 9.11 -5.48
CA PRO A 134 11.62 7.92 -6.02
C PRO A 134 12.21 8.19 -7.40
N ALA A 135 13.42 7.68 -7.64
CA ALA A 135 14.13 7.84 -8.91
C ALA A 135 13.52 6.97 -10.03
N VAL A 136 12.77 5.93 -9.67
CA VAL A 136 12.15 4.98 -10.60
C VAL A 136 10.63 5.10 -10.54
N LYS A 137 9.98 5.09 -11.70
CA LYS A 137 8.52 5.11 -11.77
C LYS A 137 7.94 3.73 -11.46
N PRO A 138 6.91 3.65 -10.61
CA PRO A 138 6.21 2.40 -10.35
C PRO A 138 5.40 1.96 -11.58
N ARG A 139 5.43 0.68 -11.90
CA ARG A 139 4.59 0.07 -12.94
C ARG A 139 3.16 -0.14 -12.48
N ALA A 140 2.98 -0.45 -11.19
CA ALA A 140 1.68 -0.58 -10.56
C ALA A 140 1.16 0.77 -10.08
N LYS A 141 -0.16 0.88 -9.88
CA LYS A 141 -0.73 2.06 -9.23
C LYS A 141 -0.20 2.20 -7.82
N THR A 142 0.12 3.42 -7.43
CA THR A 142 0.74 3.72 -6.15
C THR A 142 -0.12 4.68 -5.33
N MET A 143 -0.24 4.38 -4.05
CA MET A 143 -0.86 5.24 -3.05
C MET A 143 0.13 5.51 -1.92
N TRP A 144 0.28 6.78 -1.58
CA TRP A 144 1.08 7.25 -0.45
C TRP A 144 0.16 7.56 0.72
N MET A 145 0.29 6.78 1.77
CA MET A 145 -0.40 7.01 3.04
C MET A 145 0.58 7.67 4.00
N ILE A 146 0.36 8.95 4.24
CA ILE A 146 1.28 9.79 5.02
C ILE A 146 0.78 9.81 6.47
N CYS A 147 1.68 9.52 7.42
CA CYS A 147 1.36 9.59 8.85
C CYS A 147 1.02 11.02 9.29
N PRO A 148 0.34 11.23 10.42
CA PRO A 148 -0.10 12.56 10.85
C PRO A 148 1.04 13.58 11.00
N ALA A 149 2.18 13.14 11.53
CA ALA A 149 3.38 13.96 11.70
C ALA A 149 4.20 14.16 10.41
N GLY A 150 3.81 13.49 9.31
CA GLY A 150 4.54 13.51 8.05
C GLY A 150 4.38 14.79 7.24
N ALA A 151 5.02 14.81 6.09
CA ALA A 151 5.03 15.93 5.15
C ALA A 151 3.63 16.33 4.69
N ASP A 152 3.48 17.57 4.24
CA ASP A 152 2.23 18.02 3.63
C ASP A 152 2.09 17.41 2.22
N VAL A 153 0.90 16.92 1.90
CA VAL A 153 0.56 16.38 0.57
C VAL A 153 0.85 17.39 -0.54
N GLY A 154 0.67 18.69 -0.27
CA GLY A 154 0.95 19.76 -1.22
C GLY A 154 2.42 19.88 -1.64
N THR A 155 3.35 19.43 -0.80
CA THR A 155 4.80 19.46 -1.09
C THR A 155 5.28 18.26 -1.91
N MET A 156 4.48 17.22 -2.02
CA MET A 156 4.82 15.96 -2.69
C MET A 156 4.47 15.94 -4.18
N THR A 157 4.73 17.04 -4.91
CA THR A 157 4.33 17.18 -6.32
C THR A 157 5.01 16.17 -7.24
N GLU A 158 6.25 15.80 -6.95
CA GLU A 158 7.05 14.87 -7.77
C GLU A 158 6.81 13.39 -7.43
N PHE A 159 6.07 13.09 -6.38
CA PHE A 159 5.76 11.72 -6.01
C PHE A 159 4.67 11.14 -6.91
N PRO A 160 4.89 9.97 -7.52
CA PRO A 160 3.90 9.36 -8.43
C PRO A 160 2.71 8.80 -7.67
N GLY A 161 1.51 8.96 -8.21
CA GLY A 161 0.31 8.33 -7.68
C GLY A 161 -0.48 9.21 -6.70
N ARG A 162 -1.37 8.56 -5.95
CA ARG A 162 -2.29 9.24 -5.02
C ARG A 162 -1.65 9.41 -3.65
N LYS A 163 -1.85 10.57 -3.05
CA LYS A 163 -1.30 10.92 -1.74
C LYS A 163 -2.42 11.26 -0.79
N ILE A 164 -2.39 10.69 0.41
CA ILE A 164 -3.41 10.92 1.45
C ILE A 164 -2.70 11.02 2.79
N LYS A 165 -3.01 12.07 3.54
CA LYS A 165 -2.51 12.25 4.91
C LYS A 165 -3.54 11.72 5.91
N MET A 166 -3.07 10.92 6.87
CA MET A 166 -3.88 10.47 7.99
C MET A 166 -4.12 11.64 8.96
N PRO A 167 -5.31 11.78 9.54
CA PRO A 167 -5.56 12.76 10.58
C PRO A 167 -4.85 12.37 11.88
N GLU A 168 -4.54 13.36 12.70
CA GLU A 168 -4.06 13.11 14.07
C GLU A 168 -5.08 12.28 14.85
N VAL A 169 -4.58 11.28 15.55
CA VAL A 169 -5.40 10.50 16.48
C VAL A 169 -5.62 11.33 17.74
N LYS A 170 -6.77 11.98 17.83
CA LYS A 170 -7.19 12.59 19.10
C LYS A 170 -7.54 11.44 20.05
N LEU A 171 -6.67 11.13 20.99
CA LEU A 171 -7.03 10.35 22.16
C LEU A 171 -8.23 11.05 22.80
N LYS A 172 -9.39 10.41 22.77
CA LYS A 172 -10.48 10.82 23.66
C LYS A 172 -9.94 10.62 25.06
N ALA A 173 -9.61 11.72 25.73
CA ALA A 173 -9.38 11.69 27.15
C ALA A 173 -10.61 11.01 27.76
N SER A 174 -10.41 9.82 28.30
CA SER A 174 -11.41 9.11 29.08
C SER A 174 -11.70 9.99 30.29
N GLY A 175 -12.76 10.80 30.17
CA GLY A 175 -13.27 11.56 31.29
C GLY A 175 -13.67 10.59 32.40
N LYS A 176 -13.22 10.93 33.60
CA LYS A 176 -13.61 10.29 34.85
C LYS A 176 -15.11 10.29 35.01
#